data_712c3d897d562b33e19da744cb14f6f5
#
_entry.id   712c3d897d562b33e19da744cb14f6f5
#
_cell.length_a   1.000
_cell.length_b   1.000
_cell.length_c   1.000
_cell.angle_alpha   90.00
_cell.angle_beta   90.00
_cell.angle_gamma   90.00
#
_symmetry.space_group_name_H-M   'P 1'
#
loop_
_entity.id
_entity.type
_entity.pdbx_description
1 polymer ?
#
loop_
_entity_poly.entity_id
_entity_poly.type
_entity_poly.pdbx_seq_one_letter_code
_entity_poly.pdbx_strand_id
1 'polypeptide(L)'
;MNVVLLMIAVVVFARRRARRRAVHDRRRVVDELPDTTDLLVAALRAGLTPVQAVRVVTPLVPGSLRPDFDRVLDRLDEGDRFVDAVRGGKHARALFDVLADGERLGVPIDHLAFQLALDARDRRRRGAESDARRLPVRLAVPLVVCTLPSFVVLVIVPVIVDTLGHLGPVT
;
A
#
# COMPACT_ATOMS: atom_id res chain seq x y z
N MET A 1 -13.13 -32.08 -16.03
CA MET A 1 -13.09 -30.66 -16.47
C MET A 1 -13.42 -29.68 -15.34
N ASN A 2 -14.38 -30.01 -14.47
CA ASN A 2 -14.78 -29.10 -13.38
C ASN A 2 -13.76 -28.93 -12.23
N VAL A 3 -12.95 -29.96 -11.93
CA VAL A 3 -11.96 -29.89 -10.83
C VAL A 3 -10.79 -28.94 -11.17
N VAL A 4 -10.34 -28.92 -12.42
CA VAL A 4 -9.27 -28.02 -12.88
C VAL A 4 -9.73 -26.56 -12.84
N LEU A 5 -10.96 -26.28 -13.26
CA LEU A 5 -11.58 -24.95 -13.19
C LEU A 5 -11.71 -24.48 -11.73
N LEU A 6 -12.12 -25.36 -10.83
CA LEU A 6 -12.20 -25.05 -9.40
C LEU A 6 -10.82 -24.75 -8.79
N MET A 7 -9.80 -25.55 -9.13
CA MET A 7 -8.43 -25.31 -8.68
C MET A 7 -7.89 -23.96 -9.18
N ILE A 8 -8.11 -23.64 -10.45
CA ILE A 8 -7.69 -22.35 -11.03
C ILE A 8 -8.41 -21.20 -10.32
N ALA A 9 -9.71 -21.32 -10.07
CA ALA A 9 -10.49 -20.32 -9.35
C ALA A 9 -9.97 -20.10 -7.92
N VAL A 10 -9.65 -21.17 -7.19
CA VAL A 10 -9.09 -21.11 -5.83
C VAL A 10 -7.71 -20.46 -5.84
N VAL A 11 -6.84 -20.82 -6.77
CA VAL A 11 -5.49 -20.23 -6.88
C VAL A 11 -5.56 -18.74 -7.25
N VAL A 12 -6.43 -18.37 -8.18
CA VAL A 12 -6.64 -16.96 -8.56
C VAL A 12 -7.23 -16.16 -7.40
N PHE A 13 -8.19 -16.73 -6.68
CA PHE A 13 -8.79 -16.10 -5.50
C PHE A 13 -7.78 -15.93 -4.36
N ALA A 14 -6.98 -16.95 -4.07
CA ALA A 14 -5.93 -16.89 -3.05
C ALA A 14 -4.85 -15.85 -3.41
N ARG A 15 -4.40 -15.81 -4.67
CA ARG A 15 -3.46 -14.78 -5.15
C ARG A 15 -4.04 -13.37 -5.11
N ARG A 16 -5.33 -13.19 -5.45
CA ARG A 16 -6.01 -11.89 -5.34
C ARG A 16 -6.13 -11.46 -3.88
N ARG A 17 -6.42 -12.39 -2.96
CA ARG A 17 -6.52 -12.11 -1.53
C ARG A 17 -5.17 -11.73 -0.92
N ALA A 18 -4.08 -12.43 -1.28
CA ALA A 18 -2.72 -12.11 -0.86
C ALA A 18 -2.26 -10.74 -1.39
N ARG A 19 -2.53 -10.45 -2.67
CA ARG A 19 -2.23 -9.12 -3.25
C ARG A 19 -3.02 -7.99 -2.58
N ARG A 20 -4.29 -8.22 -2.23
CA ARG A 20 -5.11 -7.22 -1.53
C ARG A 20 -4.57 -6.92 -0.14
N ARG A 21 -4.11 -7.93 0.62
CA ARG A 21 -3.47 -7.75 1.92
C ARG A 21 -2.18 -6.94 1.80
N ALA A 22 -1.29 -7.31 0.90
CA ALA A 22 -0.03 -6.59 0.69
C ALA A 22 -0.23 -5.11 0.25
N VAL A 23 -1.26 -4.84 -0.56
CA VAL A 23 -1.63 -3.47 -0.95
C VAL A 23 -2.22 -2.70 0.23
N HIS A 24 -3.01 -3.37 1.08
CA HIS A 24 -3.61 -2.74 2.25
C HIS A 24 -2.55 -2.39 3.30
N ASP A 25 -1.60 -3.29 3.55
CA ASP A 25 -0.48 -3.06 4.47
C ASP A 25 0.41 -1.90 3.99
N ARG A 26 0.72 -1.86 2.69
CA ARG A 26 1.48 -0.73 2.11
C ARG A 26 0.75 0.61 2.24
N ARG A 27 -0.57 0.62 2.09
CA ARG A 27 -1.36 1.85 2.24
C ARG A 27 -1.35 2.33 3.69
N ARG A 28 -1.52 1.43 4.66
CA ARG A 28 -1.42 1.76 6.09
C ARG A 28 -0.07 2.41 6.42
N VAL A 29 1.03 1.81 5.95
CA VAL A 29 2.37 2.38 6.15
C VAL A 29 2.48 3.79 5.58
N VAL A 30 1.99 4.03 4.35
CA VAL A 30 2.02 5.36 3.73
C VAL A 30 1.17 6.37 4.51
N ASP A 31 0.06 5.92 5.09
CA ASP A 31 -0.83 6.77 5.87
C ASP A 31 -0.27 7.09 7.27
N GLU A 32 0.46 6.16 7.88
CA GLU A 32 0.98 6.25 9.25
C GLU A 32 2.39 6.88 9.33
N LEU A 33 3.15 6.82 8.22
CA LEU A 33 4.53 7.33 8.17
C LEU A 33 4.64 8.84 8.48
N PRO A 34 3.76 9.74 7.96
CA PRO A 34 3.83 11.15 8.25
C PRO A 34 3.67 11.46 9.74
N ASP A 35 2.68 10.84 10.38
CA ASP A 35 2.37 11.07 11.79
C ASP A 35 3.53 10.59 12.68
N THR A 36 4.13 9.44 12.35
CA THR A 36 5.31 8.91 13.04
C THR A 36 6.53 9.82 12.84
N THR A 37 6.71 10.38 11.64
CA THR A 37 7.79 11.32 11.34
C THR A 37 7.61 12.62 12.13
N ASP A 38 6.40 13.14 12.24
CA ASP A 38 6.10 14.35 13.02
C ASP A 38 6.41 14.16 14.51
N LEU A 39 6.09 12.99 15.08
CA LEU A 39 6.44 12.66 16.46
C LEU A 39 7.97 12.65 16.67
N LEU A 40 8.72 12.07 15.73
CA LEU A 40 10.19 12.08 15.79
C LEU A 40 10.76 13.49 15.65
N VAL A 41 10.24 14.29 14.72
CA VAL A 41 10.65 15.71 14.57
C VAL A 41 10.38 16.49 15.85
N ALA A 42 9.22 16.29 16.47
CA ALA A 42 8.88 16.95 17.73
C ALA A 42 9.85 16.56 18.85
N ALA A 43 10.20 15.27 18.97
CA ALA A 43 11.15 14.79 19.94
C ALA A 43 12.57 15.37 19.72
N LEU A 44 13.03 15.40 18.46
CA LEU A 44 14.33 15.99 18.12
C LEU A 44 14.37 17.50 18.39
N ARG A 45 13.30 18.23 18.10
CA ARG A 45 13.17 19.66 18.40
C ARG A 45 13.09 19.95 19.89
N ALA A 46 12.61 18.99 20.69
CA ALA A 46 12.68 19.07 22.15
C ALA A 46 14.11 18.85 22.70
N GLY A 47 15.10 18.62 21.83
CA GLY A 47 16.52 18.44 22.20
C GLY A 47 16.91 17.00 22.52
N LEU A 48 16.04 16.03 22.22
CA LEU A 48 16.38 14.61 22.38
C LEU A 48 17.39 14.18 21.31
N THR A 49 18.33 13.33 21.69
CA THR A 49 19.19 12.66 20.70
C THR A 49 18.38 11.69 19.81
N PRO A 50 18.86 11.32 18.61
CA PRO A 50 18.15 10.37 17.74
C PRO A 50 17.80 9.06 18.44
N VAL A 51 18.68 8.52 19.26
CA VAL A 51 18.44 7.30 20.06
C VAL A 51 17.30 7.52 21.06
N GLN A 52 17.33 8.64 21.80
CA GLN A 52 16.29 8.97 22.77
C GLN A 52 14.94 9.23 22.08
N ALA A 53 14.96 9.93 20.95
CA ALA A 53 13.76 10.20 20.16
C ALA A 53 13.08 8.90 19.69
N VAL A 54 13.84 7.95 19.12
CA VAL A 54 13.32 6.64 18.73
C VAL A 54 12.75 5.91 19.95
N ARG A 55 13.44 5.89 21.07
CA ARG A 55 12.99 5.21 22.30
C ARG A 55 11.68 5.77 22.85
N VAL A 56 11.54 7.09 22.87
CA VAL A 56 10.34 7.77 23.38
C VAL A 56 9.16 7.64 22.39
N VAL A 57 9.41 7.68 21.10
CA VAL A 57 8.37 7.64 20.09
C VAL A 57 7.87 6.21 19.83
N THR A 58 8.71 5.19 19.98
CA THR A 58 8.34 3.79 19.70
C THR A 58 7.00 3.35 20.35
N PRO A 59 6.69 3.64 21.61
CA PRO A 59 5.39 3.27 22.19
C PRO A 59 4.19 3.88 21.48
N LEU A 60 4.37 5.02 20.80
CA LEU A 60 3.33 5.77 20.10
C LEU A 60 3.20 5.39 18.62
N VAL A 61 4.13 4.60 18.11
CA VAL A 61 4.16 4.20 16.69
C VAL A 61 3.03 3.21 16.39
N PRO A 62 2.28 3.42 15.29
CA PRO A 62 1.24 2.49 14.85
C PRO A 62 1.77 1.09 14.52
N GLY A 63 0.89 0.10 14.62
CA GLY A 63 1.26 -1.32 14.50
C GLY A 63 1.93 -1.72 13.17
N SER A 64 1.71 -0.98 12.09
CA SER A 64 2.35 -1.31 10.80
C SER A 64 3.84 -0.93 10.75
N LEU A 65 4.25 0.10 11.47
CA LEU A 65 5.63 0.57 11.58
C LEU A 65 6.35 0.03 12.82
N ARG A 66 5.58 -0.38 13.84
CA ARG A 66 6.09 -0.84 15.13
C ARG A 66 7.21 -1.89 15.03
N PRO A 67 7.10 -2.94 14.19
CA PRO A 67 8.15 -3.97 14.11
C PRO A 67 9.51 -3.44 13.63
N ASP A 68 9.51 -2.35 12.85
CA ASP A 68 10.75 -1.72 12.40
C ASP A 68 11.41 -0.95 13.55
N PHE A 69 10.62 -0.27 14.38
CA PHE A 69 11.09 0.48 15.53
C PHE A 69 11.56 -0.44 16.67
N ASP A 70 10.79 -1.49 16.99
CA ASP A 70 11.16 -2.47 18.01
C ASP A 70 12.50 -3.12 17.67
N ARG A 71 12.71 -3.53 16.41
CA ARG A 71 14.00 -4.07 15.96
C ARG A 71 15.16 -3.09 16.13
N VAL A 72 14.94 -1.79 15.88
CA VAL A 72 15.98 -0.77 16.10
C VAL A 72 16.32 -0.68 17.57
N LEU A 73 15.32 -0.72 18.46
CA LEU A 73 15.55 -0.71 19.91
C LEU A 73 16.30 -1.96 20.37
N ASP A 74 15.93 -3.15 19.89
CA ASP A 74 16.62 -4.40 20.23
C ASP A 74 18.12 -4.31 19.88
N ARG A 75 18.44 -3.84 18.67
CA ARG A 75 19.83 -3.67 18.24
C ARG A 75 20.60 -2.61 19.04
N LEU A 76 19.93 -1.52 19.43
CA LEU A 76 20.53 -0.51 20.31
C LEU A 76 20.80 -1.06 21.71
N ASP A 77 19.91 -1.91 22.22
CA ASP A 77 20.06 -2.56 23.53
C ASP A 77 21.15 -3.66 23.49
N GLU A 78 21.40 -4.27 22.32
CA GLU A 78 22.54 -5.15 22.03
C GLU A 78 23.89 -4.39 21.94
N GLY A 79 23.84 -3.06 21.90
CA GLY A 79 25.05 -2.21 21.87
C GLY A 79 25.48 -1.77 20.47
N ASP A 80 24.66 -1.98 19.45
CA ASP A 80 24.93 -1.50 18.10
C ASP A 80 24.95 0.04 18.07
N ARG A 81 25.77 0.59 17.16
CA ARG A 81 25.74 2.02 16.91
C ARG A 81 24.41 2.39 16.24
N PHE A 82 23.85 3.56 16.54
CA PHE A 82 22.58 4.02 16.00
C PHE A 82 22.50 3.88 14.48
N VAL A 83 23.54 4.33 13.76
CA VAL A 83 23.61 4.27 12.30
C VAL A 83 23.49 2.83 11.76
N ASP A 84 23.99 1.85 12.52
CA ASP A 84 23.92 0.44 12.12
C ASP A 84 22.61 -0.19 12.56
N ALA A 85 22.08 0.18 13.72
CA ALA A 85 20.80 -0.29 14.24
C ALA A 85 19.63 0.07 13.32
N VAL A 86 19.60 1.28 12.76
CA VAL A 86 18.51 1.75 11.89
C VAL A 86 18.52 1.14 10.48
N ARG A 87 19.61 0.47 10.08
CA ARG A 87 19.68 -0.20 8.79
C ARG A 87 18.75 -1.41 8.73
N GLY A 88 18.10 -1.61 7.59
CA GLY A 88 17.28 -2.79 7.31
C GLY A 88 15.80 -2.66 7.64
N GLY A 89 15.28 -1.47 7.92
CA GLY A 89 13.85 -1.19 8.00
C GLY A 89 13.13 -1.52 6.69
N LYS A 90 11.96 -2.17 6.78
CA LYS A 90 11.15 -2.48 5.60
C LYS A 90 10.19 -1.36 5.26
N HIS A 91 9.54 -0.83 6.27
CA HIS A 91 8.45 0.14 6.15
C HIS A 91 8.89 1.55 6.49
N ALA A 92 9.72 1.73 7.51
CA ALA A 92 10.26 3.01 7.95
C ALA A 92 11.65 3.33 7.35
N ARG A 93 12.10 2.60 6.32
CA ARG A 93 13.44 2.71 5.77
C ARG A 93 13.84 4.15 5.42
N ALA A 94 13.00 4.87 4.67
CA ALA A 94 13.31 6.23 4.25
C ALA A 94 13.50 7.18 5.44
N LEU A 95 12.74 6.97 6.53
CA LEU A 95 12.88 7.73 7.77
C LEU A 95 14.19 7.40 8.48
N PHE A 96 14.52 6.12 8.59
CA PHE A 96 15.75 5.67 9.23
C PHE A 96 17.01 6.06 8.45
N ASP A 97 16.96 6.04 7.10
CA ASP A 97 18.07 6.51 6.25
C ASP A 97 18.35 7.99 6.51
N VAL A 98 17.32 8.84 6.63
CA VAL A 98 17.46 10.26 6.96
C VAL A 98 18.05 10.47 8.35
N LEU A 99 17.62 9.69 9.35
CA LEU A 99 18.16 9.77 10.71
C LEU A 99 19.65 9.34 10.75
N ALA A 100 19.99 8.26 10.03
CA ALA A 100 21.37 7.77 9.94
C ALA A 100 22.30 8.77 9.26
N ASP A 101 21.84 9.37 8.14
CA ASP A 101 22.63 10.36 7.40
C ASP A 101 22.80 11.64 8.22
N GLY A 102 21.77 12.09 8.91
CA GLY A 102 21.84 13.24 9.80
C GLY A 102 22.86 13.05 10.92
N GLU A 103 22.87 11.88 11.55
CA GLU A 103 23.84 11.57 12.60
C GLU A 103 25.27 11.45 12.06
N ARG A 104 25.45 10.83 10.89
CA ARG A 104 26.77 10.68 10.27
C ARG A 104 27.39 11.99 9.82
N LEU A 105 26.56 12.89 9.30
CA LEU A 105 26.99 14.16 8.71
C LEU A 105 26.97 15.33 9.69
N GLY A 106 26.41 15.12 10.89
CA GLY A 106 26.23 16.19 11.87
C GLY A 106 25.27 17.29 11.39
N VAL A 107 24.39 16.96 10.41
CA VAL A 107 23.41 17.91 9.87
C VAL A 107 22.19 17.97 10.79
N PRO A 108 21.52 19.13 10.93
CA PRO A 108 20.27 19.23 11.69
C PRO A 108 19.20 18.26 11.15
N ILE A 109 18.98 17.17 11.90
CA ILE A 109 18.10 16.07 11.49
C ILE A 109 16.64 16.54 11.45
N ASP A 110 16.28 17.52 12.27
CA ASP A 110 14.96 18.12 12.33
C ASP A 110 14.48 18.68 10.98
N HIS A 111 15.40 19.34 10.24
CA HIS A 111 15.09 19.87 8.92
C HIS A 111 14.89 18.76 7.88
N LEU A 112 15.76 17.76 7.87
CA LEU A 112 15.65 16.62 6.95
C LEU A 112 14.40 15.78 7.22
N ALA A 113 14.12 15.50 8.48
CA ALA A 113 12.93 14.78 8.89
C ALA A 113 11.63 15.57 8.57
N PHE A 114 11.65 16.90 8.71
CA PHE A 114 10.53 17.75 8.33
C PHE A 114 10.25 17.71 6.82
N GLN A 115 11.28 17.76 5.98
CA GLN A 115 11.12 17.61 4.53
C GLN A 115 10.51 16.25 4.17
N LEU A 116 10.96 15.17 4.82
CA LEU A 116 10.39 13.85 4.62
C LEU A 116 8.90 13.77 5.02
N ALA A 117 8.52 14.45 6.11
CA ALA A 117 7.12 14.53 6.55
C ALA A 117 6.25 15.25 5.52
N LEU A 118 6.74 16.36 4.94
CA LEU A 118 6.05 17.07 3.86
C LEU A 118 5.86 16.18 2.63
N ASP A 119 6.92 15.51 2.18
CA ASP A 119 6.87 14.59 1.05
C ASP A 119 5.90 13.42 1.28
N ALA A 120 5.85 12.89 2.49
CA ALA A 120 4.95 11.82 2.85
C ALA A 120 3.48 12.28 2.83
N ARG A 121 3.19 13.50 3.33
CA ARG A 121 1.85 14.12 3.25
C ARG A 121 1.41 14.36 1.81
N ASP A 122 2.32 14.83 0.97
CA ASP A 122 2.05 15.07 -0.46
C ASP A 122 1.76 13.76 -1.21
N ARG A 123 2.47 12.69 -0.88
CA ARG A 123 2.20 11.35 -1.44
C ARG A 123 0.83 10.82 -1.01
N ARG A 124 0.46 11.01 0.26
CA ARG A 124 -0.87 10.65 0.79
C ARG A 124 -1.98 11.40 0.06
N ARG A 125 -1.82 12.71 -0.12
CA ARG A 125 -2.78 13.56 -0.85
C ARG A 125 -2.93 13.11 -2.31
N ARG A 126 -1.82 12.93 -3.03
CA ARG A 126 -1.83 12.43 -4.42
C ARG A 126 -2.43 11.05 -4.55
N GLY A 127 -2.22 10.18 -3.57
CA GLY A 127 -2.85 8.87 -3.50
C GLY A 127 -4.38 8.96 -3.41
N ALA A 128 -4.89 9.82 -2.52
CA ALA A 128 -6.33 10.05 -2.36
C ALA A 128 -6.97 10.64 -3.63
N GLU A 129 -6.32 11.62 -4.26
CA GLU A 129 -6.78 12.21 -5.53
C GLU A 129 -6.80 11.18 -6.68
N SER A 130 -5.78 10.31 -6.75
CA SER A 130 -5.71 9.22 -7.74
C SER A 130 -6.83 8.19 -7.55
N ASP A 131 -7.15 7.83 -6.31
CA ASP A 131 -8.23 6.91 -6.01
C ASP A 131 -9.61 7.52 -6.31
N ALA A 132 -9.81 8.81 -6.05
CA ALA A 132 -11.02 9.54 -6.41
C ALA A 132 -11.25 9.56 -7.94
N ARG A 133 -10.20 9.75 -8.72
CA ARG A 133 -10.29 9.74 -10.21
C ARG A 133 -10.63 8.36 -10.79
N ARG A 134 -10.42 7.27 -10.04
CA ARG A 134 -10.73 5.88 -10.48
C ARG A 134 -12.16 5.44 -10.18
N LEU A 135 -12.90 6.20 -9.38
CA LEU A 135 -14.28 5.90 -9.02
C LEU A 135 -15.21 5.73 -10.25
N PRO A 136 -15.23 6.63 -11.25
CA PRO A 136 -16.13 6.50 -12.39
C PRO A 136 -15.83 5.25 -13.23
N VAL A 137 -14.56 4.88 -13.41
CA VAL A 137 -14.17 3.67 -14.15
C VAL A 137 -14.60 2.39 -13.40
N ARG A 138 -14.51 2.38 -12.06
CA ARG A 138 -14.95 1.23 -11.27
C ARG A 138 -16.46 0.99 -11.30
N LEU A 139 -17.25 2.04 -11.50
CA LEU A 139 -18.70 1.93 -11.65
C LEU A 139 -19.12 1.53 -13.05
N ALA A 140 -18.34 1.87 -14.08
CA ALA A 140 -18.61 1.50 -15.46
C ALA A 140 -18.38 -0.01 -15.74
N VAL A 141 -17.41 -0.64 -15.09
CA VAL A 141 -17.06 -2.06 -15.32
C VAL A 141 -18.25 -3.01 -15.04
N PRO A 142 -18.93 -2.97 -13.88
CA PRO A 142 -20.07 -3.87 -13.65
C PRO A 142 -21.24 -3.60 -14.60
N LEU A 143 -21.43 -2.35 -15.01
CA LEU A 143 -22.48 -1.99 -15.96
C LEU A 143 -22.22 -2.63 -17.33
N VAL A 144 -20.99 -2.54 -17.84
CA VAL A 144 -20.60 -3.16 -19.12
C VAL A 144 -20.68 -4.69 -19.06
N VAL A 145 -20.25 -5.30 -17.95
CA VAL A 145 -20.27 -6.76 -17.76
C VAL A 145 -21.71 -7.30 -17.69
N CYS A 146 -22.67 -6.50 -17.19
CA CYS A 146 -24.08 -6.92 -17.13
C CYS A 146 -24.82 -6.65 -18.45
N THR A 147 -24.51 -5.54 -19.14
CA THR A 147 -25.21 -5.17 -20.38
C THR A 147 -24.78 -6.01 -21.59
N LEU A 148 -23.49 -6.39 -21.65
CA LEU A 148 -22.96 -7.14 -22.79
C LEU A 148 -23.61 -8.53 -22.96
N PRO A 149 -23.74 -9.40 -21.93
CA PRO A 149 -24.45 -10.68 -22.13
C PRO A 149 -25.93 -10.51 -22.40
N SER A 150 -26.58 -9.48 -21.83
CA SER A 150 -27.98 -9.18 -22.10
C SER A 150 -28.22 -8.81 -23.58
N PHE A 151 -27.32 -8.00 -24.17
CA PHE A 151 -27.35 -7.63 -25.57
C PHE A 151 -27.16 -8.86 -26.49
N VAL A 152 -26.21 -9.74 -26.14
CA VAL A 152 -25.95 -10.98 -26.91
C VAL A 152 -27.19 -11.86 -26.92
N VAL A 153 -27.87 -12.07 -25.83
CA VAL A 153 -29.06 -12.91 -25.74
C VAL A 153 -30.22 -12.26 -26.49
N LEU A 154 -30.42 -10.96 -26.38
CA LEU A 154 -31.59 -10.28 -26.92
C LEU A 154 -31.49 -10.03 -28.41
N VAL A 155 -30.30 -9.83 -28.98
CA VAL A 155 -30.07 -9.48 -30.38
C VAL A 155 -29.55 -10.66 -31.19
N ILE A 156 -28.56 -11.38 -30.68
CA ILE A 156 -27.88 -12.42 -31.46
C ILE A 156 -28.70 -13.72 -31.50
N VAL A 157 -29.36 -14.10 -30.41
CA VAL A 157 -30.15 -15.35 -30.36
C VAL A 157 -31.31 -15.33 -31.32
N PRO A 158 -32.18 -14.30 -31.39
CA PRO A 158 -33.28 -14.28 -32.35
C PRO A 158 -32.81 -14.27 -33.82
N VAL A 159 -31.71 -13.55 -34.11
CA VAL A 159 -31.14 -13.52 -35.48
C VAL A 159 -30.64 -14.91 -35.91
N ILE A 160 -29.99 -15.64 -35.01
CA ILE A 160 -29.54 -17.02 -35.30
C ILE A 160 -30.73 -17.95 -35.50
N VAL A 161 -31.77 -17.87 -34.67
CA VAL A 161 -32.95 -18.72 -34.74
C VAL A 161 -33.72 -18.45 -36.08
N ASP A 162 -33.85 -17.19 -36.45
CA ASP A 162 -34.53 -16.80 -37.72
C ASP A 162 -33.74 -17.27 -38.95
N THR A 163 -32.40 -17.12 -38.92
CA THR A 163 -31.51 -17.58 -39.99
C THR A 163 -31.54 -19.11 -40.16
N LEU A 164 -31.57 -19.85 -39.06
CA LEU A 164 -31.66 -21.32 -39.08
C LEU A 164 -33.06 -21.78 -39.48
N GLY A 165 -34.11 -21.05 -39.13
CA GLY A 165 -35.50 -21.33 -39.56
C GLY A 165 -35.71 -21.19 -41.06
N HIS A 166 -34.98 -20.31 -41.70
CA HIS A 166 -35.02 -20.12 -43.18
C HIS A 166 -34.20 -21.14 -43.98
N LEU A 167 -33.33 -21.92 -43.30
CA LEU A 167 -32.56 -23.03 -43.87
C LEU A 167 -33.24 -24.40 -43.73
N GLY A 168 -34.49 -24.43 -43.26
CA GLY A 168 -35.31 -25.64 -43.19
C GLY A 168 -35.63 -26.20 -44.58
N PRO A 169 -35.82 -27.53 -44.73
CA PRO A 169 -35.67 -28.25 -45.99
C PRO A 169 -36.68 -27.80 -47.04
N VAL A 170 -36.15 -27.43 -48.20
CA VAL A 170 -36.90 -27.45 -49.44
C VAL A 170 -37.11 -28.92 -49.86
N THR A 171 -38.27 -29.49 -49.54
CA THR A 171 -38.76 -30.75 -50.12
C THR A 171 -39.87 -30.43 -51.07
#